data_e3dd623b16b17e582e6fba3c7d45cbd6
#
_entry.id   e3dd623b16b17e582e6fba3c7d45cbd6
#
_cell.length_a   1.000
_cell.length_b   1.000
_cell.length_c   1.000
_cell.angle_alpha   90.00
_cell.angle_beta   90.00
_cell.angle_gamma   90.00
#
_symmetry.space_group_name_H-M   'P 1'
#
loop_
_entity.id
_entity.type
_entity.pdbx_description
1 polymer ?
#
loop_
_entity_poly.entity_id
_entity_poly.type
_entity_poly.pdbx_seq_one_letter_code
_entity_poly.pdbx_strand_id
1 'polypeptide(L)'
;MYHNLQEVPLQSFQIQDLKDFMKKLLILDTFDTFLVSEVTVTTFATFHVDGSFHADYFSDAETETLPAEQSGYALWKRVRPFFWELIKGKNTPLSFQIVFRLAPHNVESLIRQSGLSIQPSDVDGLFLNMRYDGSSLNCISGASLRIFTLDKSLEHAWDEMLGRFFKKKEIPVR
;
A
#
# COMPACT_ATOMS: atom_id res chain seq x y z
N MET A 1 10.56 7.00 -31.53
CA MET A 1 9.21 6.43 -31.41
C MET A 1 9.01 6.02 -29.96
N TYR A 2 8.36 6.84 -29.20
CA TYR A 2 7.98 6.52 -27.84
C TYR A 2 6.77 5.61 -27.91
N HIS A 3 6.97 4.33 -27.59
CA HIS A 3 5.84 3.44 -27.35
C HIS A 3 5.17 3.93 -26.06
N ASN A 4 4.00 4.52 -26.21
CA ASN A 4 3.03 4.62 -25.14
C ASN A 4 2.76 3.19 -24.65
N LEU A 5 3.44 2.78 -23.60
CA LEU A 5 2.97 1.70 -22.76
C LEU A 5 1.66 2.25 -22.17
N GLN A 6 0.54 1.91 -22.77
CA GLN A 6 -0.75 2.04 -22.11
C GLN A 6 -0.66 1.20 -20.85
N GLU A 7 -0.36 1.87 -19.73
CA GLU A 7 -0.64 1.30 -18.43
C GLU A 7 -2.14 1.01 -18.43
N VAL A 8 -2.50 -0.25 -18.64
CA VAL A 8 -3.87 -0.70 -18.39
C VAL A 8 -4.10 -0.40 -16.92
N PRO A 9 -5.03 0.51 -16.57
CA PRO A 9 -5.29 0.79 -15.17
C PRO A 9 -5.68 -0.54 -14.51
N LEU A 10 -4.87 -0.95 -13.57
CA LEU A 10 -5.21 -1.99 -12.64
C LEU A 10 -6.48 -1.58 -11.91
N GLN A 11 -7.10 -2.46 -11.18
CA GLN A 11 -8.43 -2.22 -10.63
C GLN A 11 -8.46 -0.99 -9.72
N SER A 12 -9.51 -0.19 -9.87
CA SER A 12 -9.82 0.94 -8.98
C SER A 12 -10.95 0.55 -8.04
N PHE A 13 -10.80 0.90 -6.78
CA PHE A 13 -11.79 0.69 -5.72
C PHE A 13 -12.14 2.03 -5.10
N GLN A 14 -13.38 2.47 -5.27
CA GLN A 14 -13.87 3.66 -4.60
C GLN A 14 -14.44 3.30 -3.23
N ILE A 15 -13.93 3.93 -2.18
CA ILE A 15 -14.37 3.69 -0.81
C ILE A 15 -15.76 4.30 -0.62
N GLN A 16 -16.72 3.49 -0.15
CA GLN A 16 -18.11 3.91 0.03
C GLN A 16 -18.37 4.54 1.40
N ASP A 17 -17.74 4.03 2.44
CA ASP A 17 -17.85 4.56 3.80
C ASP A 17 -16.50 5.13 4.24
N LEU A 18 -16.30 6.43 3.98
CA LEU A 18 -15.07 7.12 4.28
C LEU A 18 -14.77 7.15 5.78
N LYS A 19 -15.78 7.39 6.61
CA LYS A 19 -15.60 7.48 8.07
C LYS A 19 -15.12 6.16 8.67
N ASP A 20 -15.76 5.05 8.31
CA ASP A 20 -15.38 3.72 8.75
C ASP A 20 -13.99 3.33 8.22
N PHE A 21 -13.73 3.65 6.96
CA PHE A 21 -12.43 3.41 6.35
C PHE A 21 -11.30 4.14 7.09
N MET A 22 -11.49 5.43 7.39
CA MET A 22 -10.48 6.21 8.12
C MET A 22 -10.22 5.65 9.52
N LYS A 23 -11.25 5.13 10.19
CA LYS A 23 -11.08 4.43 11.46
C LYS A 23 -10.23 3.17 11.30
N LYS A 24 -10.48 2.37 10.28
CA LYS A 24 -9.72 1.15 9.97
C LYS A 24 -8.28 1.46 9.59
N LEU A 25 -8.07 2.56 8.86
CA LEU A 25 -6.76 2.98 8.42
C LEU A 25 -5.88 3.49 9.57
N LEU A 26 -6.44 4.29 10.47
CA LEU A 26 -5.68 5.09 11.42
C LEU A 26 -5.72 4.57 12.86
N ILE A 27 -6.82 3.94 13.27
CA ILE A 27 -7.06 3.55 14.65
C ILE A 27 -6.95 2.05 14.84
N LEU A 28 -7.50 1.27 13.91
CA LEU A 28 -7.46 -0.18 13.95
C LEU A 28 -6.21 -0.73 13.25
N ASP A 29 -5.99 -2.02 13.37
CA ASP A 29 -4.83 -2.73 12.83
C ASP A 29 -5.03 -3.29 11.41
N THR A 30 -6.09 -2.86 10.75
CA THR A 30 -6.55 -3.41 9.46
C THR A 30 -5.45 -3.45 8.39
N PHE A 31 -4.63 -2.40 8.30
CA PHE A 31 -3.57 -2.27 7.29
C PHE A 31 -2.16 -2.45 7.85
N ASP A 32 -2.03 -2.88 9.09
CA ASP A 32 -0.75 -2.90 9.83
C ASP A 32 0.29 -3.86 9.25
N THR A 33 -0.11 -4.82 8.43
CA THR A 33 0.80 -5.77 7.77
C THR A 33 1.36 -5.25 6.44
N PHE A 34 0.85 -4.14 5.93
CA PHE A 34 1.39 -3.50 4.73
C PHE A 34 2.65 -2.71 5.06
N LEU A 35 3.58 -2.70 4.10
CA LEU A 35 4.70 -1.79 4.08
C LEU A 35 4.29 -0.47 3.42
N VAL A 36 5.02 0.60 3.70
CA VAL A 36 4.76 1.94 3.18
C VAL A 36 5.87 2.34 2.22
N SER A 37 5.53 2.70 0.99
CA SER A 37 6.46 3.34 0.06
C SER A 37 6.57 4.83 0.33
N GLU A 38 5.43 5.49 0.42
CA GLU A 38 5.38 6.93 0.69
C GLU A 38 4.01 7.35 1.23
N VAL A 39 4.01 8.46 1.94
CA VAL A 39 2.80 9.16 2.38
C VAL A 39 2.99 10.65 2.09
N THR A 40 2.00 11.26 1.47
CA THR A 40 1.92 12.72 1.30
C THR A 40 0.57 13.19 1.82
N VAL A 41 0.56 14.17 2.70
CA VAL A 41 -0.67 14.75 3.24
C VAL A 41 -0.59 16.27 3.22
N THR A 42 -1.64 16.90 2.75
CA THR A 42 -1.77 18.35 2.71
C THR A 42 -2.85 18.79 3.69
N THR A 43 -2.43 19.52 4.70
CA THR A 43 -3.29 20.23 5.66
C THR A 43 -3.03 21.73 5.50
N PHE A 44 -2.57 22.44 6.53
CA PHE A 44 -2.05 23.80 6.41
C PHE A 44 -0.69 23.87 5.68
N ALA A 45 -0.01 22.75 5.59
CA ALA A 45 1.23 22.56 4.83
C ALA A 45 1.22 21.16 4.24
N THR A 46 2.12 20.87 3.32
CA THR A 46 2.29 19.53 2.77
C THR A 46 3.42 18.81 3.52
N PHE A 47 3.07 17.62 4.04
CA PHE A 47 4.00 16.74 4.74
C PHE A 47 4.27 15.52 3.86
N HIS A 48 5.52 15.15 3.74
CA HIS A 48 5.94 13.97 2.99
C HIS A 48 6.71 13.02 3.90
N VAL A 49 6.32 11.75 3.87
CA VAL A 49 7.01 10.66 4.57
C VAL A 49 7.52 9.69 3.52
N ASP A 50 8.82 9.58 3.42
CA ASP A 50 9.50 8.51 2.69
C ASP A 50 9.41 7.24 3.54
N GLY A 51 8.87 6.17 2.97
CA GLY A 51 8.71 4.89 3.67
C GLY A 51 10.00 4.07 3.81
N SER A 52 11.12 4.57 3.30
CA SER A 52 12.39 3.87 3.40
C SER A 52 12.77 3.61 4.86
N PHE A 53 13.05 2.34 5.15
CA PHE A 53 13.40 1.91 6.51
C PHE A 53 14.90 1.96 6.73
N HIS A 54 15.31 2.66 7.76
CA HIS A 54 16.70 2.85 8.15
C HIS A 54 17.01 1.96 9.37
N ALA A 55 17.53 0.78 9.13
CA ALA A 55 17.90 -0.17 10.19
C ALA A 55 18.93 0.40 11.17
N ASP A 56 19.79 1.31 10.71
CA ASP A 56 20.82 1.97 11.50
C ASP A 56 20.26 2.78 12.69
N TYR A 57 18.99 3.15 12.62
CA TYR A 57 18.32 3.84 13.71
C TYR A 57 18.11 2.93 14.93
N PHE A 58 18.09 1.61 14.74
CA PHE A 58 17.84 0.61 15.77
C PHE A 58 19.13 -0.07 16.20
N SER A 59 19.16 -0.62 17.42
CA SER A 59 20.24 -1.50 17.86
C SER A 59 20.17 -2.84 17.10
N ASP A 60 21.29 -3.57 17.06
CA ASP A 60 21.35 -4.88 16.42
C ASP A 60 20.30 -5.85 16.99
N ALA A 61 20.12 -5.83 18.31
CA ALA A 61 19.12 -6.66 18.99
C ALA A 61 17.67 -6.32 18.56
N GLU A 62 17.38 -5.03 18.34
CA GLU A 62 16.07 -4.58 17.86
C GLU A 62 15.86 -4.97 16.39
N THR A 63 16.91 -4.84 15.57
CA THR A 63 16.85 -5.17 14.14
C THR A 63 16.50 -6.63 13.88
N GLU A 64 16.98 -7.55 14.72
CA GLU A 64 16.67 -8.98 14.61
C GLU A 64 15.16 -9.28 14.74
N THR A 65 14.40 -8.40 15.39
CA THR A 65 12.95 -8.55 15.58
C THR A 65 12.08 -7.91 14.52
N LEU A 66 12.69 -7.37 13.44
CA LEU A 66 12.02 -6.57 12.40
C LEU A 66 12.10 -7.20 10.99
N PRO A 67 11.72 -8.49 10.80
CA PRO A 67 11.97 -9.20 9.56
C PRO A 67 11.26 -8.60 8.33
N ALA A 68 10.04 -8.10 8.49
CA ALA A 68 9.29 -7.50 7.38
C ALA A 68 9.93 -6.20 6.89
N GLU A 69 10.45 -5.38 7.80
CA GLU A 69 11.07 -4.09 7.52
C GLU A 69 12.50 -4.22 6.98
N GLN A 70 13.12 -5.40 7.12
CA GLN A 70 14.41 -5.69 6.50
C GLN A 70 14.36 -5.63 4.96
N SER A 71 13.17 -5.62 4.37
CA SER A 71 12.99 -5.37 2.94
C SER A 71 13.31 -3.95 2.51
N GLY A 72 13.53 -3.04 3.46
CA GLY A 72 13.89 -1.64 3.21
C GLY A 72 12.71 -0.66 3.29
N TYR A 73 11.54 -1.10 3.73
CA TYR A 73 10.34 -0.26 3.89
C TYR A 73 9.72 -0.44 5.27
N ALA A 74 9.25 0.66 5.86
CA ALA A 74 8.60 0.64 7.16
C ALA A 74 7.19 0.05 7.09
N LEU A 75 6.76 -0.62 8.14
CA LEU A 75 5.38 -1.06 8.31
C LEU A 75 4.45 0.13 8.56
N TRP A 76 3.23 0.08 8.01
CA TRP A 76 2.19 1.07 8.29
C TRP A 76 1.90 1.21 9.78
N LYS A 77 1.92 0.12 10.52
CA LYS A 77 1.79 0.11 11.97
C LYS A 77 2.70 1.13 12.66
N ARG A 78 3.92 1.31 12.16
CA ARG A 78 4.91 2.24 12.69
C ARG A 78 4.64 3.69 12.29
N VAL A 79 4.18 3.91 11.05
CA VAL A 79 3.93 5.23 10.48
C VAL A 79 2.56 5.78 10.88
N ARG A 80 1.58 4.91 11.04
CA ARG A 80 0.17 5.24 11.32
C ARG A 80 -0.03 6.27 12.45
N PRO A 81 0.62 6.15 13.61
CA PRO A 81 0.45 7.12 14.70
C PRO A 81 0.88 8.55 14.31
N PHE A 82 1.94 8.69 13.51
CA PHE A 82 2.43 10.00 13.06
C PHE A 82 1.47 10.63 12.03
N PHE A 83 0.93 9.82 11.13
CA PHE A 83 -0.09 10.28 10.19
C PHE A 83 -1.35 10.76 10.92
N TRP A 84 -1.78 10.04 11.96
CA TRP A 84 -2.90 10.46 12.81
C TRP A 84 -2.65 11.83 13.43
N GLU A 85 -1.46 12.09 13.95
CA GLU A 85 -1.10 13.40 14.51
C GLU A 85 -1.20 14.53 13.48
N LEU A 86 -0.92 14.26 12.20
CA LEU A 86 -1.02 15.26 11.14
C LEU A 86 -2.46 15.60 10.77
N ILE A 87 -3.39 14.67 10.88
CA ILE A 87 -4.77 14.85 10.38
C ILE A 87 -5.83 15.01 11.46
N LYS A 88 -5.51 14.69 12.72
CA LYS A 88 -6.47 14.84 13.81
C LYS A 88 -6.83 16.30 14.02
N GLY A 89 -8.05 16.55 14.47
CA GLY A 89 -8.53 17.88 14.79
C GLY A 89 -9.83 18.22 14.09
N LYS A 90 -10.19 19.50 14.11
CA LYS A 90 -11.47 19.98 13.57
C LYS A 90 -11.47 20.05 12.04
N ASN A 91 -10.31 20.33 11.46
CA ASN A 91 -10.19 20.54 10.03
C ASN A 91 -9.79 19.24 9.34
N THR A 92 -10.57 18.85 8.34
CA THR A 92 -10.20 17.73 7.45
C THR A 92 -8.97 18.10 6.60
N PRO A 93 -8.09 17.14 6.31
CA PRO A 93 -7.02 17.39 5.36
C PRO A 93 -7.58 17.77 3.97
N LEU A 94 -6.87 18.60 3.23
CA LEU A 94 -7.24 18.96 1.87
C LEU A 94 -7.12 17.77 0.93
N SER A 95 -6.06 16.99 1.11
CA SER A 95 -5.79 15.79 0.33
C SER A 95 -4.75 14.92 1.01
N PHE A 96 -4.71 13.63 0.65
CA PHE A 96 -3.59 12.76 0.97
C PHE A 96 -3.41 11.66 -0.06
N GLN A 97 -2.22 11.14 -0.09
CA GLN A 97 -1.87 9.94 -0.85
C GLN A 97 -1.02 9.02 0.02
N ILE A 98 -1.39 7.75 0.04
CA ILE A 98 -0.64 6.69 0.73
C ILE A 98 -0.37 5.59 -0.27
N VAL A 99 0.88 5.19 -0.43
CA VAL A 99 1.27 4.06 -1.27
C VAL A 99 1.75 2.92 -0.39
N PHE A 100 0.92 1.89 -0.27
CA PHE A 100 1.28 0.65 0.40
C PHE A 100 1.99 -0.31 -0.54
N ARG A 101 2.85 -1.13 0.02
CA ARG A 101 3.47 -2.29 -0.63
C ARG A 101 3.08 -3.56 0.09
N LEU A 102 2.83 -4.61 -0.67
CA LEU A 102 2.68 -5.94 -0.10
C LEU A 102 4.05 -6.44 0.37
N ALA A 103 4.10 -6.99 1.58
CA ALA A 103 5.35 -7.53 2.12
C ALA A 103 5.88 -8.68 1.25
N PRO A 104 7.21 -8.83 1.08
CA PRO A 104 7.79 -9.82 0.17
C PRO A 104 7.31 -11.25 0.40
N HIS A 105 7.17 -11.68 1.65
CA HIS A 105 6.66 -13.03 1.96
C HIS A 105 5.21 -13.23 1.52
N ASN A 106 4.39 -12.17 1.51
CA ASN A 106 3.03 -12.22 1.01
C ASN A 106 2.99 -12.21 -0.53
N VAL A 107 3.94 -11.56 -1.19
CA VAL A 107 4.12 -11.66 -2.66
C VAL A 107 4.41 -13.12 -3.04
N GLU A 108 5.37 -13.75 -2.36
CA GLU A 108 5.71 -15.16 -2.58
C GLU A 108 4.49 -16.08 -2.37
N SER A 109 3.74 -15.85 -1.30
CA SER A 109 2.51 -16.61 -1.00
C SER A 109 1.46 -16.44 -2.08
N LEU A 110 1.27 -15.23 -2.59
CA LEU A 110 0.32 -14.96 -3.67
C LEU A 110 0.71 -15.70 -4.95
N ILE A 111 1.97 -15.65 -5.35
CA ILE A 111 2.50 -16.35 -6.52
C ILE A 111 2.27 -17.86 -6.38
N ARG A 112 2.62 -18.44 -5.24
CA ARG A 112 2.49 -19.88 -4.97
C ARG A 112 1.03 -20.31 -4.96
N GLN A 113 0.17 -19.60 -4.24
CA GLN A 113 -1.25 -19.96 -4.10
C GLN A 113 -2.02 -19.79 -5.41
N SER A 114 -1.62 -18.86 -6.25
CA SER A 114 -2.24 -18.63 -7.55
C SER A 114 -1.65 -19.50 -8.67
N GLY A 115 -0.62 -20.30 -8.36
CA GLY A 115 0.02 -21.19 -9.35
C GLY A 115 0.71 -20.46 -10.49
N LEU A 116 1.25 -19.28 -10.22
CA LEU A 116 1.91 -18.44 -11.23
C LEU A 116 3.34 -18.92 -11.50
N SER A 117 3.76 -18.74 -12.76
CA SER A 117 5.12 -19.12 -13.18
C SER A 117 6.18 -18.04 -12.96
N ILE A 118 5.76 -16.80 -12.67
CA ILE A 118 6.69 -15.70 -12.39
C ILE A 118 7.48 -15.96 -11.11
N GLN A 119 8.77 -15.61 -11.10
CA GLN A 119 9.59 -15.74 -9.92
C GLN A 119 9.40 -14.55 -8.98
N PRO A 120 9.40 -14.74 -7.64
CA PRO A 120 9.34 -13.63 -6.70
C PRO A 120 10.42 -12.57 -6.92
N SER A 121 11.62 -12.97 -7.34
CA SER A 121 12.73 -12.07 -7.67
C SER A 121 12.48 -11.15 -8.86
N ASP A 122 11.52 -11.50 -9.73
CA ASP A 122 11.12 -10.70 -10.89
C ASP A 122 10.10 -9.62 -10.53
N VAL A 123 9.58 -9.63 -9.32
CA VAL A 123 8.60 -8.66 -8.82
C VAL A 123 9.32 -7.60 -7.99
N ASP A 124 9.28 -6.36 -8.45
CA ASP A 124 9.76 -5.23 -7.67
C ASP A 124 8.79 -4.89 -6.54
N GLY A 125 7.50 -4.86 -6.82
CA GLY A 125 6.48 -4.66 -5.81
C GLY A 125 5.06 -4.79 -6.33
N LEU A 126 4.15 -5.09 -5.40
CA LEU A 126 2.71 -4.98 -5.57
C LEU A 126 2.21 -3.86 -4.66
N PHE A 127 1.48 -2.92 -5.24
CA PHE A 127 1.13 -1.66 -4.60
C PHE A 127 -0.37 -1.48 -4.46
N LEU A 128 -0.76 -0.78 -3.41
CA LEU A 128 -2.09 -0.21 -3.24
C LEU A 128 -1.94 1.29 -3.00
N ASN A 129 -2.33 2.07 -4.00
CA ASN A 129 -2.25 3.52 -3.95
C ASN A 129 -3.60 4.08 -3.51
N MET A 130 -3.64 4.71 -2.35
CA MET A 130 -4.82 5.37 -1.80
C MET A 130 -4.71 6.87 -2.02
N ARG A 131 -5.73 7.45 -2.61
CA ARG A 131 -5.77 8.89 -2.89
C ARG A 131 -7.10 9.49 -2.42
N TYR A 132 -6.99 10.47 -1.53
CA TYR A 132 -8.08 11.31 -1.05
C TYR A 132 -7.94 12.70 -1.64
N ASP A 133 -8.99 13.22 -2.25
CA ASP A 133 -9.00 14.50 -2.96
C ASP A 133 -9.77 15.62 -2.22
N GLY A 134 -10.18 15.36 -0.98
CA GLY A 134 -11.01 16.26 -0.18
C GLY A 134 -12.48 15.88 -0.17
N SER A 135 -12.93 15.02 -1.07
CA SER A 135 -14.32 14.57 -1.15
C SER A 135 -14.47 13.05 -1.23
N SER A 136 -13.62 12.38 -1.98
CA SER A 136 -13.67 10.93 -2.18
C SER A 136 -12.29 10.30 -1.99
N LEU A 137 -12.29 9.01 -1.67
CA LEU A 137 -11.10 8.20 -1.51
C LEU A 137 -11.15 7.03 -2.50
N ASN A 138 -10.12 6.95 -3.33
CA ASN A 138 -9.96 5.90 -4.32
C ASN A 138 -8.67 5.12 -4.05
N CYS A 139 -8.75 3.81 -4.17
CA CYS A 139 -7.63 2.90 -4.07
C CYS A 139 -7.37 2.29 -5.45
N ILE A 140 -6.13 2.34 -5.90
CA ILE A 140 -5.73 1.81 -7.22
C ILE A 140 -4.63 0.80 -6.98
N SER A 141 -4.81 -0.42 -7.50
CA SER A 141 -3.77 -1.44 -7.49
C SER A 141 -2.66 -1.11 -8.46
N GLY A 142 -1.47 -1.59 -8.21
CA GLY A 142 -0.33 -1.43 -9.08
C GLY A 142 0.64 -2.59 -8.93
N ALA A 143 1.40 -2.86 -9.99
CA ALA A 143 2.48 -3.84 -9.98
C ALA A 143 3.68 -3.28 -10.72
N SER A 144 4.86 -3.53 -10.19
CA SER A 144 6.13 -3.22 -10.83
C SER A 144 6.95 -4.50 -10.97
N LEU A 145 7.37 -4.80 -12.19
CA LEU A 145 8.16 -5.99 -12.51
C LEU A 145 9.55 -5.58 -12.99
N ARG A 146 10.54 -6.41 -12.68
CA ARG A 146 11.93 -6.24 -13.15
C ARG A 146 12.17 -6.86 -14.52
N ILE A 147 11.17 -7.58 -15.02
CA ILE A 147 11.21 -8.24 -16.34
C ILE A 147 10.11 -7.67 -17.23
N PHE A 148 10.30 -7.78 -18.53
CA PHE A 148 9.24 -7.52 -19.50
C PHE A 148 8.43 -8.80 -19.73
N THR A 149 7.10 -8.70 -19.58
CA THR A 149 6.17 -9.79 -19.87
C THR A 149 4.83 -9.25 -20.33
N LEU A 150 4.17 -9.97 -21.20
CA LEU A 150 2.78 -9.70 -21.62
C LEU A 150 1.77 -10.46 -20.75
N ASP A 151 2.25 -11.36 -19.89
CA ASP A 151 1.42 -12.10 -18.94
C ASP A 151 0.95 -11.16 -17.83
N LYS A 152 -0.37 -11.04 -17.66
CA LYS A 152 -1.04 -10.20 -16.67
C LYS A 152 -1.61 -11.01 -15.49
N SER A 153 -1.21 -12.27 -15.36
CA SER A 153 -1.73 -13.16 -14.32
C SER A 153 -1.44 -12.67 -12.91
N LEU A 154 -0.27 -12.07 -12.69
CA LEU A 154 0.10 -11.55 -11.36
C LEU A 154 -0.78 -10.35 -10.99
N GLU A 155 -0.98 -9.41 -11.92
CA GLU A 155 -1.83 -8.25 -11.70
C GLU A 155 -3.27 -8.67 -11.38
N HIS A 156 -3.82 -9.65 -12.13
CA HIS A 156 -5.14 -10.19 -11.86
C HIS A 156 -5.23 -10.87 -10.50
N ALA A 157 -4.22 -11.65 -10.12
CA ALA A 157 -4.17 -12.30 -8.82
C ALA A 157 -4.10 -11.26 -7.68
N TRP A 158 -3.36 -10.18 -7.88
CA TRP A 158 -3.27 -9.06 -6.94
C TRP A 158 -4.61 -8.34 -6.78
N ASP A 159 -5.27 -8.03 -7.88
CA ASP A 159 -6.59 -7.39 -7.87
C ASP A 159 -7.64 -8.25 -7.14
N GLU A 160 -7.64 -9.55 -7.39
CA GLU A 160 -8.52 -10.49 -6.70
C GLU A 160 -8.21 -10.57 -5.21
N MET A 161 -6.94 -10.57 -4.84
CA MET A 161 -6.52 -10.57 -3.43
C MET A 161 -7.00 -9.32 -2.72
N LEU A 162 -6.88 -8.15 -3.36
CA LEU A 162 -7.37 -6.87 -2.81
C LEU A 162 -8.90 -6.89 -2.65
N GLY A 163 -9.62 -7.39 -3.64
CA GLY A 163 -11.08 -7.53 -3.54
C GLY A 163 -11.49 -8.41 -2.36
N ARG A 164 -10.83 -9.54 -2.17
CA ARG A 164 -11.06 -10.41 -1.00
C ARG A 164 -10.67 -9.74 0.31
N PHE A 165 -9.58 -9.00 0.33
CA PHE A 165 -9.14 -8.24 1.50
C PHE A 165 -10.19 -7.21 1.93
N PHE A 166 -10.67 -6.38 1.01
CA PHE A 166 -11.70 -5.39 1.31
C PHE A 166 -12.99 -6.05 1.83
N LYS A 167 -13.39 -7.15 1.22
CA LYS A 167 -14.56 -7.91 1.66
C LYS A 167 -14.37 -8.49 3.06
N LYS A 168 -13.23 -9.13 3.32
CA LYS A 168 -12.89 -9.72 4.61
C LYS A 168 -12.83 -8.68 5.73
N LYS A 169 -12.33 -7.50 5.41
CA LYS A 169 -12.20 -6.39 6.35
C LYS A 169 -13.47 -5.52 6.42
N GLU A 170 -14.53 -5.94 5.77
CA GLU A 170 -15.82 -5.25 5.75
C GLU A 170 -15.70 -3.79 5.29
N ILE A 171 -14.90 -3.56 4.24
CA ILE A 171 -14.71 -2.28 3.60
C ILE A 171 -15.54 -2.25 2.31
N PRO A 172 -16.71 -1.57 2.30
CA PRO A 172 -17.50 -1.45 1.08
C PRO A 172 -16.76 -0.64 0.02
N VAL A 173 -16.64 -1.21 -1.18
CA VAL A 173 -16.03 -0.57 -2.33
C VAL A 173 -16.94 -0.67 -3.56
N ARG A 174 -16.75 0.27 -4.50
CA ARG A 174 -17.41 0.27 -5.81
C ARG A 174 -16.37 0.14 -6.90
#